data_1289bec5e51d73e217cebec0249b7f6c
#
_entry.id   1289bec5e51d73e217cebec0249b7f6c
#
_cell.length_a   1.000
_cell.length_b   1.000
_cell.length_c   1.000
_cell.angle_alpha   90.00
_cell.angle_beta   90.00
_cell.angle_gamma   90.00
#
_symmetry.space_group_name_H-M   'P 1'
#
loop_
_entity.id
_entity.type
_entity.pdbx_description
1 polymer ?
#
loop_
_entity_poly.entity_id
_entity_poly.type
_entity_poly.pdbx_seq_one_letter_code
_entity_poly.pdbx_strand_id
1 'polypeptide(L)'
;ESEKLISSIPTELMTYHPHEVLQNPHFVGNSISYYQTKDNFFWGSISIKDTEYKLLIGPISSLPLSDNQLSYLFYQMKVPAVKRKLIERIYKTIPLYTQLDFIDRLLFLQYIFNQDDITRNDFFRLQNDTLSDTSNQTYMKKQSFNEDFSSMLIEPDSIIMYIETGNIHSVMEYLCSPEAYTELPWGENSIMQHKQIGYYSIALFAEAARRGGIPLKECSEIVANYYSDITKLEDIEQIDFLIGRCALFFAEKVHSIPLPQNLDQSLLSSIHFIRQNVYSSLTVDDVAQQLGYSRSHTSKL
;
A
#
# COMPACT_ATOMS: atom_id res chain seq x y z
N GLU A 1 -7.50 33.31 4.91
CA GLU A 1 -8.93 33.01 4.68
C GLU A 1 -9.16 31.56 5.01
N SER A 2 -10.18 31.30 5.83
CA SER A 2 -10.45 29.95 6.32
C SER A 2 -10.98 29.09 5.18
N GLU A 3 -10.25 28.03 4.81
CA GLU A 3 -10.72 27.02 3.87
C GLU A 3 -12.06 26.45 4.36
N LYS A 4 -13.11 26.67 3.58
CA LYS A 4 -14.44 26.17 3.92
C LYS A 4 -14.59 24.77 3.36
N LEU A 5 -14.52 23.76 4.24
CA LEU A 5 -14.79 22.39 3.89
C LEU A 5 -16.31 22.16 3.80
N ILE A 6 -16.77 21.64 2.66
CA ILE A 6 -18.14 21.14 2.47
C ILE A 6 -18.04 19.63 2.36
N SER A 7 -18.53 18.89 3.35
CA SER A 7 -18.48 17.44 3.38
C SER A 7 -19.87 16.82 3.46
N SER A 8 -20.07 15.70 2.76
CA SER A 8 -21.29 14.89 2.81
C SER A 8 -21.34 13.94 4.02
N ILE A 9 -20.20 13.74 4.70
CA ILE A 9 -20.08 12.88 5.89
C ILE A 9 -19.51 13.73 7.03
N PRO A 10 -19.98 13.54 8.28
CA PRO A 10 -19.41 14.22 9.42
C PRO A 10 -17.90 13.91 9.56
N THR A 11 -17.08 14.92 9.34
CA THR A 11 -15.61 14.77 9.31
C THR A 11 -15.03 14.31 10.64
N GLU A 12 -15.72 14.61 11.75
CA GLU A 12 -15.35 14.19 13.11
C GLU A 12 -15.42 12.67 13.33
N LEU A 13 -16.08 11.96 12.43
CA LEU A 13 -16.25 10.51 12.48
C LEU A 13 -15.31 9.76 11.52
N MET A 14 -14.41 10.47 10.85
CA MET A 14 -13.43 9.89 9.94
C MET A 14 -12.09 9.69 10.65
N THR A 15 -11.41 8.59 10.34
CA THR A 15 -10.04 8.30 10.83
C THR A 15 -9.05 9.36 10.37
N TYR A 16 -9.26 9.87 9.15
CA TYR A 16 -8.44 10.93 8.56
C TYR A 16 -9.30 12.16 8.33
N HIS A 17 -8.91 13.26 8.95
CA HIS A 17 -9.59 14.53 8.70
C HIS A 17 -9.28 15.00 7.27
N PRO A 18 -10.28 15.41 6.46
CA PRO A 18 -10.05 15.83 5.07
C PRO A 18 -8.96 16.88 4.90
N HIS A 19 -8.81 17.82 5.84
CA HIS A 19 -7.71 18.77 5.82
C HIS A 19 -6.34 18.14 5.97
N GLU A 20 -6.19 17.11 6.81
CA GLU A 20 -4.93 16.38 6.97
C GLU A 20 -4.59 15.61 5.69
N VAL A 21 -5.60 15.04 5.05
CA VAL A 21 -5.44 14.36 3.76
C VAL A 21 -4.95 15.36 2.69
N LEU A 22 -5.56 16.53 2.59
CA LEU A 22 -5.17 17.58 1.62
C LEU A 22 -3.77 18.14 1.85
N GLN A 23 -3.27 18.11 3.09
CA GLN A 23 -1.91 18.54 3.44
C GLN A 23 -0.85 17.49 3.07
N ASN A 24 -1.26 16.28 2.66
CA ASN A 24 -0.32 15.27 2.23
C ASN A 24 0.45 15.75 0.98
N PRO A 25 1.79 15.60 0.94
CA PRO A 25 2.61 16.02 -0.21
C PRO A 25 2.13 15.47 -1.56
N HIS A 26 1.50 14.28 -1.58
CA HIS A 26 0.93 13.70 -2.81
C HIS A 26 -0.18 14.56 -3.45
N PHE A 27 -0.81 15.47 -2.69
CA PHE A 27 -1.86 16.35 -3.20
C PHE A 27 -1.38 17.75 -3.55
N VAL A 28 -0.10 18.03 -3.39
CA VAL A 28 0.49 19.35 -3.66
C VAL A 28 1.04 19.38 -5.08
N GLY A 29 0.66 20.39 -5.85
CA GLY A 29 1.26 20.68 -7.16
C GLY A 29 0.58 20.01 -8.37
N ASN A 30 -0.18 18.94 -8.21
CA ASN A 30 -0.84 18.24 -9.31
C ASN A 30 -2.30 18.66 -9.50
N SER A 31 -2.76 18.70 -10.76
CA SER A 31 -4.16 18.93 -11.10
C SER A 31 -5.06 17.78 -10.68
N ILE A 32 -4.52 16.55 -10.72
CA ILE A 32 -5.18 15.32 -10.28
C ILE A 32 -4.18 14.52 -9.44
N SER A 33 -4.63 13.97 -8.33
CA SER A 33 -3.78 13.21 -7.41
C SER A 33 -4.53 12.06 -6.76
N TYR A 34 -3.78 11.07 -6.35
CA TYR A 34 -4.26 9.87 -5.69
C TYR A 34 -3.36 9.56 -4.49
N TYR A 35 -3.96 9.13 -3.40
CA TYR A 35 -3.25 8.73 -2.19
C TYR A 35 -3.95 7.55 -1.52
N GLN A 36 -3.18 6.58 -1.09
CA GLN A 36 -3.64 5.46 -0.28
C GLN A 36 -3.15 5.64 1.16
N THR A 37 -4.08 5.60 2.11
CA THR A 37 -3.76 5.70 3.53
C THR A 37 -3.21 4.37 4.08
N LYS A 38 -2.57 4.42 5.24
CA LYS A 38 -2.09 3.22 5.95
C LYS A 38 -3.20 2.21 6.26
N ASP A 39 -4.43 2.66 6.41
CA ASP A 39 -5.61 1.83 6.66
C ASP A 39 -6.28 1.36 5.36
N ASN A 40 -5.57 1.51 4.22
CA ASN A 40 -6.01 1.08 2.89
C ASN A 40 -7.28 1.78 2.36
N PHE A 41 -7.50 3.02 2.78
CA PHE A 41 -8.46 3.87 2.13
C PHE A 41 -7.82 4.66 1.00
N PHE A 42 -8.53 4.79 -0.10
CA PHE A 42 -8.13 5.61 -1.22
C PHE A 42 -8.75 6.99 -1.12
N TRP A 43 -7.94 7.98 -1.46
CA TRP A 43 -8.35 9.37 -1.59
C TRP A 43 -7.85 9.89 -2.92
N GLY A 44 -8.68 10.66 -3.59
CA GLY A 44 -8.30 11.38 -4.79
C GLY A 44 -8.57 12.85 -4.65
N SER A 45 -7.80 13.68 -5.34
CA SER A 45 -8.09 15.11 -5.42
C SER A 45 -7.99 15.61 -6.85
N ILE A 46 -8.84 16.58 -7.17
CA ILE A 46 -8.88 17.27 -8.46
C ILE A 46 -8.90 18.75 -8.17
N SER A 47 -7.91 19.50 -8.70
CA SER A 47 -7.92 20.95 -8.68
C SER A 47 -8.80 21.46 -9.82
N ILE A 48 -9.79 22.30 -9.52
CA ILE A 48 -10.70 22.82 -10.54
C ILE A 48 -10.04 24.01 -11.21
N LYS A 49 -9.83 23.90 -12.52
CA LYS A 49 -9.14 24.90 -13.34
C LYS A 49 -9.79 26.28 -13.23
N ASP A 50 -8.98 27.30 -13.26
CA ASP A 50 -9.38 28.71 -13.14
C ASP A 50 -10.13 29.06 -11.83
N THR A 51 -9.98 28.23 -10.80
CA THR A 51 -10.58 28.45 -9.48
C THR A 51 -9.58 28.12 -8.37
N GLU A 52 -9.88 28.53 -7.15
CA GLU A 52 -9.14 28.11 -5.94
C GLU A 52 -9.72 26.81 -5.32
N TYR A 53 -10.72 26.20 -5.97
CA TYR A 53 -11.39 25.04 -5.43
C TYR A 53 -10.64 23.74 -5.75
N LYS A 54 -10.61 22.85 -4.76
CA LYS A 54 -10.10 21.50 -4.87
C LYS A 54 -11.19 20.52 -4.45
N LEU A 55 -11.50 19.58 -5.33
CA LEU A 55 -12.40 18.49 -5.04
C LEU A 55 -11.61 17.35 -4.37
N LEU A 56 -12.01 16.95 -3.18
CA LEU A 56 -11.48 15.78 -2.49
C LEU A 56 -12.52 14.65 -2.53
N ILE A 57 -12.09 13.46 -2.96
CA ILE A 57 -12.95 12.29 -3.18
C ILE A 57 -12.40 11.16 -2.31
N GLY A 58 -13.22 10.62 -1.44
CA GLY A 58 -12.87 9.53 -0.52
C GLY A 58 -13.60 9.68 0.82
N PRO A 59 -13.40 8.76 1.75
CA PRO A 59 -12.60 7.55 1.59
C PRO A 59 -13.29 6.52 0.68
N ILE A 60 -12.50 5.77 -0.06
CA ILE A 60 -12.90 4.61 -0.86
C ILE A 60 -12.12 3.40 -0.33
N SER A 61 -12.68 2.21 -0.35
CA SER A 61 -11.97 0.98 0.02
C SER A 61 -11.99 -0.01 -1.13
N SER A 62 -10.93 -0.83 -1.25
CA SER A 62 -10.94 -1.94 -2.22
C SER A 62 -11.63 -3.19 -1.69
N LEU A 63 -11.80 -3.29 -0.38
CA LEU A 63 -12.39 -4.44 0.30
C LEU A 63 -13.35 -4.00 1.40
N PRO A 64 -14.36 -4.82 1.71
CA PRO A 64 -15.16 -4.61 2.91
C PRO A 64 -14.28 -4.62 4.16
N LEU A 65 -14.52 -3.72 5.09
CA LEU A 65 -13.81 -3.69 6.36
C LEU A 65 -14.18 -4.91 7.20
N SER A 66 -13.19 -5.66 7.62
CA SER A 66 -13.36 -6.76 8.56
C SER A 66 -13.64 -6.23 9.98
N ASP A 67 -14.23 -7.06 10.83
CA ASP A 67 -14.51 -6.68 12.22
C ASP A 67 -13.22 -6.37 13.01
N ASN A 68 -12.10 -7.01 12.65
CA ASN A 68 -10.78 -6.72 13.22
C ASN A 68 -10.29 -5.33 12.84
N GLN A 69 -10.41 -4.97 11.55
CA GLN A 69 -10.04 -3.63 11.08
C GLN A 69 -10.92 -2.56 11.73
N LEU A 70 -12.22 -2.77 11.84
CA LEU A 70 -13.13 -1.86 12.54
C LEU A 70 -12.74 -1.71 14.02
N SER A 71 -12.39 -2.80 14.68
CA SER A 71 -11.94 -2.77 16.07
C SER A 71 -10.63 -1.99 16.23
N TYR A 72 -9.70 -2.15 15.30
CA TYR A 72 -8.46 -1.39 15.25
C TYR A 72 -8.71 0.11 15.02
N LEU A 73 -9.56 0.46 14.07
CA LEU A 73 -9.96 1.85 13.82
C LEU A 73 -10.61 2.47 15.06
N PHE A 74 -11.51 1.75 15.75
CA PHE A 74 -12.12 2.23 16.99
C PHE A 74 -11.10 2.49 18.10
N TYR A 75 -10.07 1.67 18.17
CA TYR A 75 -8.96 1.87 19.11
C TYR A 75 -8.15 3.13 18.76
N GLN A 76 -7.74 3.25 17.51
CA GLN A 76 -6.96 4.40 16.99
C GLN A 76 -7.72 5.72 17.23
N MET A 77 -8.98 5.77 16.89
CA MET A 77 -9.86 6.94 17.05
C MET A 77 -10.34 7.14 18.49
N LYS A 78 -9.96 6.27 19.42
CA LYS A 78 -10.46 6.28 20.81
C LYS A 78 -11.98 6.38 20.90
N VAL A 79 -12.69 5.64 20.05
CA VAL A 79 -14.14 5.70 19.90
C VAL A 79 -14.83 5.17 21.16
N PRO A 80 -15.69 5.98 21.84
CA PRO A 80 -16.49 5.52 22.96
C PRO A 80 -17.44 4.40 22.55
N ALA A 81 -17.66 3.41 23.42
CA ALA A 81 -18.48 2.23 23.13
C ALA A 81 -19.87 2.58 22.58
N VAL A 82 -20.48 3.66 23.07
CA VAL A 82 -21.80 4.14 22.65
C VAL A 82 -21.83 4.58 21.17
N LYS A 83 -20.72 5.08 20.62
CA LYS A 83 -20.63 5.58 19.25
C LYS A 83 -20.19 4.50 18.25
N ARG A 84 -19.67 3.34 18.70
CA ARG A 84 -19.10 2.31 17.83
C ARG A 84 -20.07 1.82 16.76
N LYS A 85 -21.32 1.51 17.12
CA LYS A 85 -22.34 1.07 16.16
C LYS A 85 -22.68 2.11 15.09
N LEU A 86 -22.63 3.39 15.43
CA LEU A 86 -22.86 4.46 14.47
C LEU A 86 -21.70 4.54 13.48
N ILE A 87 -20.48 4.55 13.97
CA ILE A 87 -19.26 4.62 13.16
C ILE A 87 -19.13 3.38 12.29
N GLU A 88 -19.35 2.18 12.83
CA GLU A 88 -19.40 0.93 12.06
C GLU A 88 -20.37 1.04 10.87
N ARG A 89 -21.57 1.58 11.09
CA ARG A 89 -22.55 1.76 10.03
C ARG A 89 -22.04 2.72 8.96
N ILE A 90 -21.37 3.81 9.32
CA ILE A 90 -20.78 4.76 8.36
C ILE A 90 -19.68 4.06 7.57
N TYR A 91 -18.76 3.36 8.22
CA TYR A 91 -17.66 2.69 7.54
C TYR A 91 -18.13 1.56 6.60
N LYS A 92 -19.23 0.88 6.94
CA LYS A 92 -19.86 -0.11 6.05
C LYS A 92 -20.55 0.50 4.82
N THR A 93 -20.76 1.81 4.80
CA THR A 93 -21.28 2.52 3.61
C THR A 93 -20.19 3.09 2.70
N ILE A 94 -18.93 2.96 3.08
CA ILE A 94 -17.81 3.38 2.23
C ILE A 94 -17.88 2.62 0.90
N PRO A 95 -17.83 3.32 -0.24
CA PRO A 95 -17.87 2.68 -1.55
C PRO A 95 -16.68 1.75 -1.75
N LEU A 96 -16.93 0.63 -2.42
CA LEU A 96 -15.92 -0.37 -2.74
C LEU A 96 -15.59 -0.27 -4.22
N TYR A 97 -14.33 0.06 -4.52
CA TYR A 97 -13.79 0.08 -5.87
C TYR A 97 -12.39 -0.52 -5.87
N THR A 98 -12.01 -1.21 -6.95
CA THR A 98 -10.61 -1.52 -7.16
C THR A 98 -9.82 -0.21 -7.35
N GLN A 99 -8.50 -0.30 -7.24
CA GLN A 99 -7.63 0.87 -7.44
C GLN A 99 -7.84 1.48 -8.83
N LEU A 100 -7.87 0.65 -9.87
CA LEU A 100 -8.06 1.13 -11.25
C LEU A 100 -9.46 1.70 -11.48
N ASP A 101 -10.50 1.04 -10.97
CA ASP A 101 -11.86 1.58 -11.09
C ASP A 101 -11.99 2.94 -10.40
N PHE A 102 -11.25 3.18 -9.32
CA PHE A 102 -11.21 4.48 -8.66
C PHE A 102 -10.45 5.52 -9.50
N ILE A 103 -9.29 5.15 -10.05
CA ILE A 103 -8.51 6.03 -10.93
C ILE A 103 -9.34 6.42 -12.17
N ASP A 104 -10.02 5.49 -12.81
CA ASP A 104 -10.89 5.79 -13.96
C ASP A 104 -11.97 6.82 -13.63
N ARG A 105 -12.54 6.74 -12.42
CA ARG A 105 -13.51 7.75 -11.95
C ARG A 105 -12.88 9.10 -11.70
N LEU A 106 -11.65 9.13 -11.18
CA LEU A 106 -10.91 10.39 -11.03
C LEU A 106 -10.63 11.03 -12.39
N LEU A 107 -10.17 10.25 -13.38
CA LEU A 107 -9.92 10.72 -14.74
C LEU A 107 -11.21 11.23 -15.40
N PHE A 108 -12.31 10.52 -15.22
CA PHE A 108 -13.62 10.97 -15.72
C PHE A 108 -14.06 12.29 -15.09
N LEU A 109 -13.90 12.45 -13.79
CA LEU A 109 -14.20 13.70 -13.08
C LEU A 109 -13.26 14.84 -13.51
N GLN A 110 -11.97 14.55 -13.70
CA GLN A 110 -11.01 15.51 -14.25
C GLN A 110 -11.47 16.04 -15.60
N TYR A 111 -11.91 15.13 -16.48
CA TYR A 111 -12.48 15.52 -17.78
C TYR A 111 -13.74 16.40 -17.64
N ILE A 112 -14.67 16.02 -16.74
CA ILE A 112 -15.90 16.79 -16.53
C ILE A 112 -15.61 18.22 -16.04
N PHE A 113 -14.73 18.37 -15.04
CA PHE A 113 -14.49 19.67 -14.40
C PHE A 113 -13.52 20.55 -15.18
N ASN A 114 -12.51 19.94 -15.80
CA ASN A 114 -11.38 20.68 -16.38
C ASN A 114 -11.28 20.55 -17.90
N GLN A 115 -12.08 19.69 -18.52
CA GLN A 115 -12.02 19.34 -19.96
C GLN A 115 -10.63 18.82 -20.38
N ASP A 116 -9.86 18.29 -19.41
CA ASP A 116 -8.54 17.72 -19.64
C ASP A 116 -8.69 16.22 -19.90
N ASP A 117 -8.25 15.77 -21.07
CA ASP A 117 -8.25 14.36 -21.46
C ASP A 117 -6.92 13.70 -21.04
N ILE A 118 -6.84 13.39 -19.74
CA ILE A 118 -5.67 12.73 -19.14
C ILE A 118 -5.87 11.22 -19.26
N THR A 119 -4.94 10.55 -19.94
CA THR A 119 -4.96 9.09 -20.03
C THR A 119 -4.47 8.45 -18.71
N ARG A 120 -4.73 7.13 -18.53
CA ARG A 120 -4.15 6.38 -17.40
C ARG A 120 -2.61 6.49 -17.36
N ASN A 121 -1.96 6.43 -18.54
CA ASN A 121 -0.50 6.55 -18.64
C ASN A 121 -0.01 7.91 -18.14
N ASP A 122 -0.66 8.98 -18.55
CA ASP A 122 -0.32 10.34 -18.09
C ASP A 122 -0.52 10.45 -16.58
N PHE A 123 -1.59 9.88 -16.05
CA PHE A 123 -1.86 9.86 -14.61
C PHE A 123 -0.76 9.15 -13.84
N PHE A 124 -0.33 7.96 -14.25
CA PHE A 124 0.74 7.22 -13.59
C PHE A 124 2.09 7.95 -13.68
N ARG A 125 2.39 8.61 -14.80
CA ARG A 125 3.60 9.46 -14.93
C ARG A 125 3.56 10.63 -13.96
N LEU A 126 2.44 11.34 -13.87
CA LEU A 126 2.27 12.46 -12.93
C LEU A 126 2.44 12.01 -11.46
N GLN A 127 1.98 10.81 -11.11
CA GLN A 127 2.17 10.26 -9.77
C GLN A 127 3.62 9.90 -9.48
N ASN A 128 4.36 9.36 -10.46
CA ASN A 128 5.76 9.02 -10.31
C ASN A 128 6.66 10.25 -10.18
N ASP A 129 6.38 11.33 -10.90
CA ASP A 129 7.13 12.58 -10.82
C ASP A 129 7.03 13.21 -9.42
N THR A 130 5.89 13.12 -8.76
CA THR A 130 5.71 13.61 -7.38
C THR A 130 6.43 12.77 -6.33
N LEU A 131 6.63 11.48 -6.57
CA LEU A 131 7.41 10.60 -5.69
C LEU A 131 8.92 10.82 -5.85
N SER A 132 9.37 11.27 -7.02
CA SER A 132 10.78 11.52 -7.31
C SER A 132 11.34 12.77 -6.63
N ASP A 133 10.51 13.74 -6.30
CA ASP A 133 10.94 14.96 -5.58
C ASP A 133 11.17 14.74 -4.09
N THR A 134 10.66 13.64 -3.51
CA THR A 134 10.81 13.33 -2.08
C THR A 134 11.82 12.21 -1.77
N SER A 135 12.28 11.45 -2.77
CA SER A 135 13.33 10.45 -2.59
C SER A 135 14.04 10.16 -3.93
N ASN A 136 15.19 10.77 -4.09
CA ASN A 136 16.26 10.42 -5.05
C ASN A 136 15.87 9.64 -6.30
N GLN A 137 15.86 10.39 -7.42
CA GLN A 137 16.09 9.94 -8.80
C GLN A 137 16.72 8.54 -8.92
N THR A 138 15.94 7.47 -8.98
CA THR A 138 16.43 6.19 -9.49
C THR A 138 15.29 5.31 -10.04
N TYR A 139 14.26 5.89 -10.64
CA TYR A 139 13.31 5.09 -11.41
C TYR A 139 13.64 5.25 -12.90
N MET A 140 13.92 4.13 -13.57
CA MET A 140 14.16 3.95 -15.01
C MET A 140 15.53 4.37 -15.54
N LYS A 141 16.51 3.52 -15.35
CA LYS A 141 17.52 3.29 -16.42
C LYS A 141 17.41 1.83 -16.85
N LYS A 142 16.81 1.62 -18.03
CA LYS A 142 16.98 0.37 -18.78
C LYS A 142 18.46 0.13 -18.95
N GLN A 143 19.00 -0.90 -18.31
CA GLN A 143 20.24 -1.54 -18.74
C GLN A 143 19.91 -2.88 -19.38
N SER A 144 20.36 -3.04 -20.62
CA SER A 144 20.32 -4.31 -21.34
C SER A 144 21.16 -5.35 -20.60
N PHE A 145 20.54 -6.45 -20.22
CA PHE A 145 21.23 -7.59 -19.65
C PHE A 145 21.22 -8.77 -20.62
N ASN A 146 22.42 -9.20 -20.96
CA ASN A 146 22.72 -10.58 -21.37
C ASN A 146 23.44 -11.17 -20.18
N GLU A 147 22.88 -12.19 -19.52
CA GLU A 147 23.64 -13.23 -18.82
C GLU A 147 22.74 -14.23 -18.06
N ASP A 148 23.10 -15.47 -18.18
CA ASP A 148 22.77 -16.75 -17.52
C ASP A 148 21.49 -16.91 -16.65
N PHE A 149 20.70 -17.89 -17.10
CA PHE A 149 19.42 -18.35 -16.53
C PHE A 149 19.45 -18.74 -15.04
N SER A 150 20.60 -19.09 -14.49
CA SER A 150 20.74 -19.48 -13.08
C SER A 150 20.72 -18.29 -12.11
N SER A 151 21.05 -17.08 -12.59
CA SER A 151 20.97 -15.85 -11.81
C SER A 151 19.57 -15.23 -11.79
N MET A 152 18.69 -15.72 -12.63
CA MET A 152 17.33 -15.18 -12.85
C MET A 152 16.24 -15.79 -11.98
N LEU A 153 16.52 -16.88 -11.27
CA LEU A 153 15.73 -17.34 -10.12
C LEU A 153 16.09 -16.52 -8.86
N ILE A 154 16.30 -15.27 -9.12
CA ILE A 154 16.85 -14.31 -8.22
C ILE A 154 15.87 -14.04 -7.12
N GLU A 155 16.25 -14.45 -6.00
CA GLU A 155 15.85 -13.96 -4.69
C GLU A 155 14.45 -13.28 -4.64
N PRO A 156 13.39 -13.96 -5.12
CA PRO A 156 12.04 -13.60 -4.68
C PRO A 156 12.00 -13.66 -3.15
N ASP A 157 12.95 -14.37 -2.54
CA ASP A 157 13.05 -14.56 -1.12
C ASP A 157 13.12 -13.25 -0.35
N SER A 158 13.79 -12.20 -0.86
CA SER A 158 13.90 -10.95 -0.12
C SER A 158 12.58 -10.15 -0.10
N ILE A 159 11.91 -9.93 -1.22
CA ILE A 159 10.63 -9.19 -1.21
C ILE A 159 9.53 -9.98 -0.50
N ILE A 160 9.49 -11.30 -0.70
CA ILE A 160 8.57 -12.19 0.00
C ILE A 160 8.75 -12.07 1.51
N MET A 161 10.00 -12.10 1.96
CA MET A 161 10.39 -11.92 3.33
C MET A 161 9.97 -10.56 3.90
N TYR A 162 10.20 -9.49 3.16
CA TYR A 162 9.81 -8.14 3.60
C TYR A 162 8.30 -8.01 3.72
N ILE A 163 7.54 -8.64 2.83
CA ILE A 163 6.07 -8.69 2.91
C ILE A 163 5.64 -9.51 4.12
N GLU A 164 6.20 -10.72 4.31
CA GLU A 164 5.87 -11.61 5.43
C GLU A 164 6.11 -10.95 6.79
N THR A 165 7.14 -10.13 6.90
CA THR A 165 7.46 -9.38 8.13
C THR A 165 6.79 -8.03 8.26
N GLY A 166 6.10 -7.57 7.21
CA GLY A 166 5.50 -6.24 7.16
C GLY A 166 6.53 -5.10 7.15
N ASN A 167 7.72 -5.35 6.61
CA ASN A 167 8.78 -4.35 6.50
C ASN A 167 8.58 -3.47 5.25
N ILE A 168 7.72 -2.45 5.39
CA ILE A 168 7.33 -1.54 4.31
C ILE A 168 8.55 -0.84 3.70
N HIS A 169 9.51 -0.42 4.55
CA HIS A 169 10.70 0.31 4.09
C HIS A 169 11.54 -0.54 3.13
N SER A 170 11.83 -1.78 3.50
CA SER A 170 12.60 -2.68 2.65
C SER A 170 11.85 -3.11 1.39
N VAL A 171 10.51 -3.21 1.43
CA VAL A 171 9.70 -3.39 0.21
C VAL A 171 9.86 -2.19 -0.72
N MET A 172 9.81 -0.97 -0.20
CA MET A 172 10.02 0.23 -1.00
C MET A 172 11.43 0.29 -1.59
N GLU A 173 12.46 0.02 -0.79
CA GLU A 173 13.86 -0.03 -1.26
C GLU A 173 14.02 -1.08 -2.37
N TYR A 174 13.46 -2.28 -2.19
CA TYR A 174 13.50 -3.33 -3.21
C TYR A 174 12.82 -2.89 -4.51
N LEU A 175 11.62 -2.32 -4.44
CA LEU A 175 10.91 -1.83 -5.62
C LEU A 175 11.64 -0.68 -6.34
N CYS A 176 12.53 0.02 -5.64
CA CYS A 176 13.40 1.05 -6.21
C CYS A 176 14.70 0.49 -6.78
N SER A 177 15.00 -0.76 -6.51
CA SER A 177 16.26 -1.38 -6.91
C SER A 177 16.20 -1.94 -8.33
N PRO A 178 17.33 -2.05 -9.04
CA PRO A 178 17.37 -2.69 -10.37
C PRO A 178 16.87 -4.13 -10.34
N GLU A 179 17.04 -4.81 -9.23
CA GLU A 179 16.68 -6.21 -9.04
C GLU A 179 15.17 -6.45 -9.16
N ALA A 180 14.34 -5.45 -8.82
CA ALA A 180 12.89 -5.54 -8.93
C ALA A 180 12.38 -5.71 -10.36
N TYR A 181 13.17 -5.29 -11.32
CA TYR A 181 12.79 -5.21 -12.74
C TYR A 181 13.60 -6.17 -13.61
N THR A 182 14.07 -7.28 -13.06
CA THR A 182 14.80 -8.27 -13.81
C THR A 182 13.88 -8.91 -14.85
N GLU A 183 14.27 -8.82 -16.14
CA GLU A 183 13.52 -9.41 -17.25
C GLU A 183 13.53 -10.94 -17.10
N LEU A 184 12.35 -11.55 -16.95
CA LEU A 184 12.25 -13.00 -17.00
C LEU A 184 12.40 -13.50 -18.45
N PRO A 185 13.16 -14.59 -18.69
CA PRO A 185 13.55 -15.03 -20.03
C PRO A 185 12.46 -15.77 -20.81
N TRP A 186 11.20 -15.47 -20.58
CA TRP A 186 10.08 -16.27 -21.07
C TRP A 186 9.52 -15.79 -22.41
N GLY A 187 10.33 -15.19 -23.25
CA GLY A 187 9.95 -14.79 -24.59
C GLY A 187 10.08 -13.30 -24.87
N GLU A 188 9.61 -12.86 -26.02
CA GLU A 188 9.61 -11.45 -26.40
C GLU A 188 8.80 -10.62 -25.40
N ASN A 189 9.31 -9.45 -25.08
CA ASN A 189 8.78 -8.46 -24.11
C ASN A 189 7.34 -8.06 -24.46
N SER A 190 6.38 -8.93 -24.15
CA SER A 190 4.99 -8.75 -24.51
C SER A 190 4.15 -8.40 -23.28
N ILE A 191 3.09 -7.64 -23.48
CA ILE A 191 2.09 -7.33 -22.44
C ILE A 191 1.62 -8.62 -21.74
N MET A 192 1.45 -9.70 -22.51
CA MET A 192 1.03 -11.01 -21.97
C MET A 192 2.05 -11.58 -20.98
N GLN A 193 3.34 -11.43 -21.27
CA GLN A 193 4.40 -11.87 -20.36
C GLN A 193 4.38 -11.09 -19.05
N HIS A 194 4.26 -9.77 -19.10
CA HIS A 194 4.15 -8.96 -17.90
C HIS A 194 2.90 -9.29 -17.08
N LYS A 195 1.77 -9.58 -17.74
CA LYS A 195 0.58 -10.08 -17.04
C LYS A 195 0.84 -11.41 -16.33
N GLN A 196 1.53 -12.36 -16.98
CA GLN A 196 1.88 -13.66 -16.39
C GLN A 196 2.80 -13.49 -15.18
N ILE A 197 3.81 -12.64 -15.28
CA ILE A 197 4.68 -12.27 -14.16
C ILE A 197 3.85 -11.65 -13.02
N GLY A 198 2.94 -10.74 -13.35
CA GLY A 198 2.05 -10.11 -12.38
C GLY A 198 1.19 -11.12 -11.63
N TYR A 199 0.56 -12.05 -12.31
CA TYR A 199 -0.23 -13.10 -11.65
C TYR A 199 0.62 -13.95 -10.71
N TYR A 200 1.82 -14.34 -11.16
CA TYR A 200 2.74 -15.12 -10.34
C TYR A 200 3.21 -14.34 -9.10
N SER A 201 3.66 -13.12 -9.29
CA SER A 201 4.14 -12.26 -8.20
C SER A 201 3.06 -11.98 -7.16
N ILE A 202 1.84 -11.63 -7.60
CA ILE A 202 0.71 -11.38 -6.70
C ILE A 202 0.36 -12.62 -5.88
N ALA A 203 0.41 -13.82 -6.48
CA ALA A 203 0.16 -15.07 -5.73
C ALA A 203 1.24 -15.30 -4.65
N LEU A 204 2.51 -15.04 -4.97
CA LEU A 204 3.61 -15.14 -3.99
C LEU A 204 3.48 -14.11 -2.87
N PHE A 205 3.14 -12.87 -3.18
CA PHE A 205 2.92 -11.81 -2.19
C PHE A 205 1.77 -12.15 -1.24
N ALA A 206 0.68 -12.72 -1.78
CA ALA A 206 -0.45 -13.18 -0.98
C ALA A 206 -0.06 -14.32 -0.03
N GLU A 207 0.76 -15.27 -0.49
CA GLU A 207 1.26 -16.37 0.36
C GLU A 207 2.21 -15.83 1.45
N ALA A 208 3.08 -14.89 1.13
CA ALA A 208 3.93 -14.22 2.11
C ALA A 208 3.07 -13.49 3.18
N ALA A 209 2.07 -12.74 2.73
CA ALA A 209 1.16 -12.04 3.62
C ALA A 209 0.33 -13.00 4.51
N ARG A 210 -0.07 -14.15 3.96
CA ARG A 210 -0.74 -15.22 4.73
C ARG A 210 0.17 -15.76 5.83
N ARG A 211 1.45 -15.99 5.54
CA ARG A 211 2.45 -16.36 6.54
C ARG A 211 2.68 -15.25 7.55
N GLY A 212 2.60 -14.01 7.12
CA GLY A 212 2.64 -12.82 7.99
C GLY A 212 1.41 -12.64 8.88
N GLY A 213 0.37 -13.51 8.72
CA GLY A 213 -0.80 -13.56 9.61
C GLY A 213 -2.11 -13.05 9.01
N ILE A 214 -2.16 -12.69 7.71
CA ILE A 214 -3.41 -12.33 7.05
C ILE A 214 -4.24 -13.58 6.77
N PRO A 215 -5.55 -13.57 7.08
CA PRO A 215 -6.43 -14.72 6.81
C PRO A 215 -6.47 -15.07 5.32
N LEU A 216 -6.48 -16.38 4.99
CA LEU A 216 -6.52 -16.87 3.60
C LEU A 216 -7.67 -16.25 2.79
N LYS A 217 -8.86 -16.12 3.38
CA LYS A 217 -10.02 -15.53 2.72
C LYS A 217 -9.73 -14.10 2.27
N GLU A 218 -9.14 -13.29 3.14
CA GLU A 218 -8.78 -11.91 2.85
C GLU A 218 -7.69 -11.82 1.77
N CYS A 219 -6.66 -12.66 1.84
CA CYS A 219 -5.65 -12.76 0.78
C CYS A 219 -6.29 -13.10 -0.57
N SER A 220 -7.23 -14.05 -0.61
CA SER A 220 -7.90 -14.47 -1.85
C SER A 220 -8.75 -13.34 -2.47
N GLU A 221 -9.44 -12.55 -1.64
CA GLU A 221 -10.22 -11.40 -2.09
C GLU A 221 -9.32 -10.31 -2.68
N ILE A 222 -8.17 -10.04 -2.05
CA ILE A 222 -7.17 -9.09 -2.55
C ILE A 222 -6.62 -9.56 -3.91
N VAL A 223 -6.19 -10.82 -4.00
CA VAL A 223 -5.67 -11.41 -5.25
C VAL A 223 -6.68 -11.29 -6.37
N ALA A 224 -7.96 -11.60 -6.12
CA ALA A 224 -9.01 -11.51 -7.13
C ALA A 224 -9.17 -10.09 -7.70
N ASN A 225 -9.07 -9.06 -6.84
CA ASN A 225 -9.11 -7.66 -7.27
C ASN A 225 -7.91 -7.30 -8.16
N TYR A 226 -6.70 -7.61 -7.73
CA TYR A 226 -5.50 -7.32 -8.51
C TYR A 226 -5.46 -8.10 -9.84
N TYR A 227 -5.94 -9.34 -9.85
CA TYR A 227 -6.05 -10.12 -11.09
C TYR A 227 -7.07 -9.49 -12.06
N SER A 228 -8.22 -9.06 -11.54
CA SER A 228 -9.19 -8.33 -12.34
C SER A 228 -8.60 -7.07 -12.97
N ASP A 229 -7.80 -6.33 -12.20
CA ASP A 229 -7.19 -5.10 -12.67
C ASP A 229 -6.09 -5.39 -13.71
N ILE A 230 -5.18 -6.33 -13.47
CA ILE A 230 -4.16 -6.74 -14.48
C ILE A 230 -4.82 -7.13 -15.81
N THR A 231 -5.95 -7.84 -15.76
CA THR A 231 -6.65 -8.25 -16.98
C THR A 231 -7.02 -7.07 -17.88
N LYS A 232 -7.39 -5.93 -17.28
CA LYS A 232 -7.83 -4.71 -17.98
C LYS A 232 -6.68 -3.86 -18.54
N LEU A 233 -5.44 -4.09 -18.08
CA LEU A 233 -4.28 -3.30 -18.47
C LEU A 233 -3.73 -3.74 -19.82
N GLU A 234 -3.30 -2.78 -20.64
CA GLU A 234 -2.70 -2.99 -21.96
C GLU A 234 -1.34 -2.29 -22.08
N ASP A 235 -0.79 -1.86 -20.95
CA ASP A 235 0.49 -1.14 -20.89
C ASP A 235 1.38 -1.77 -19.83
N ILE A 236 2.67 -1.97 -20.19
CA ILE A 236 3.66 -2.64 -19.33
C ILE A 236 3.93 -1.83 -18.05
N GLU A 237 4.10 -0.52 -18.20
CA GLU A 237 4.42 0.36 -17.06
C GLU A 237 3.28 0.35 -16.02
N GLN A 238 2.02 0.25 -16.49
CA GLN A 238 0.86 0.14 -15.61
C GLN A 238 0.82 -1.21 -14.88
N ILE A 239 1.17 -2.29 -15.57
CA ILE A 239 1.21 -3.64 -14.99
C ILE A 239 2.28 -3.67 -13.89
N ASP A 240 3.49 -3.20 -14.18
CA ASP A 240 4.60 -3.17 -13.24
C ASP A 240 4.29 -2.30 -12.01
N PHE A 241 3.68 -1.13 -12.23
CA PHE A 241 3.21 -0.28 -11.16
C PHE A 241 2.19 -1.01 -10.27
N LEU A 242 1.23 -1.71 -10.87
CA LEU A 242 0.20 -2.44 -10.13
C LEU A 242 0.80 -3.57 -9.29
N ILE A 243 1.80 -4.29 -9.81
CA ILE A 243 2.53 -5.34 -9.08
C ILE A 243 3.25 -4.74 -7.87
N GLY A 244 3.98 -3.64 -8.06
CA GLY A 244 4.67 -2.94 -6.97
C GLY A 244 3.69 -2.46 -5.88
N ARG A 245 2.55 -1.90 -6.29
CA ARG A 245 1.49 -1.48 -5.36
C ARG A 245 0.90 -2.66 -4.58
N CYS A 246 0.75 -3.82 -5.22
CA CYS A 246 0.29 -5.04 -4.55
C CYS A 246 1.27 -5.50 -3.45
N ALA A 247 2.57 -5.47 -3.73
CA ALA A 247 3.60 -5.81 -2.75
C ALA A 247 3.54 -4.90 -1.51
N LEU A 248 3.48 -3.58 -1.74
CA LEU A 248 3.34 -2.59 -0.67
C LEU A 248 2.06 -2.79 0.13
N PHE A 249 0.93 -3.00 -0.56
CA PHE A 249 -0.35 -3.23 0.08
C PHE A 249 -0.33 -4.42 1.04
N PHE A 250 0.24 -5.54 0.63
CA PHE A 250 0.36 -6.70 1.50
C PHE A 250 1.32 -6.45 2.67
N ALA A 251 2.44 -5.78 2.46
CA ALA A 251 3.35 -5.42 3.53
C ALA A 251 2.69 -4.49 4.56
N GLU A 252 1.96 -3.47 4.12
CA GLU A 252 1.20 -2.58 4.99
C GLU A 252 0.16 -3.32 5.81
N LYS A 253 -0.56 -4.26 5.18
CA LYS A 253 -1.55 -5.09 5.87
C LYS A 253 -0.92 -5.96 6.95
N VAL A 254 0.19 -6.64 6.65
CA VAL A 254 0.93 -7.44 7.64
C VAL A 254 1.45 -6.54 8.77
N HIS A 255 1.98 -5.38 8.42
CA HIS A 255 2.45 -4.39 9.41
C HIS A 255 1.33 -3.94 10.35
N SER A 256 0.12 -3.79 9.84
CA SER A 256 -1.06 -3.32 10.59
C SER A 256 -1.71 -4.39 11.48
N ILE A 257 -1.26 -5.65 11.43
CA ILE A 257 -1.81 -6.70 12.29
C ILE A 257 -1.56 -6.33 13.75
N PRO A 258 -2.63 -6.14 14.56
CA PRO A 258 -2.47 -5.75 15.94
C PRO A 258 -1.71 -6.81 16.71
N LEU A 259 -0.67 -6.39 17.40
CA LEU A 259 -0.06 -7.23 18.42
C LEU A 259 -1.04 -7.34 19.62
N PRO A 260 -1.05 -8.46 20.35
CA PRO A 260 -1.95 -8.63 21.49
C PRO A 260 -1.88 -7.44 22.45
N GLN A 261 -3.04 -6.90 22.84
CA GLN A 261 -3.16 -5.63 23.58
C GLN A 261 -2.55 -5.66 24.99
N ASN A 262 -2.17 -6.83 25.49
CA ASN A 262 -1.62 -7.02 26.85
C ASN A 262 -0.08 -7.21 26.85
N LEU A 263 0.58 -6.93 25.73
CA LEU A 263 2.03 -7.02 25.69
C LEU A 263 2.66 -5.76 26.33
N ASP A 264 3.58 -6.00 27.25
CA ASP A 264 4.45 -4.95 27.78
C ASP A 264 5.23 -4.28 26.63
N GLN A 265 5.53 -2.98 26.79
CA GLN A 265 6.20 -2.19 25.76
C GLN A 265 7.56 -2.78 25.38
N SER A 266 8.25 -3.45 26.30
CA SER A 266 9.48 -4.19 26.04
C SER A 266 9.25 -5.42 25.16
N LEU A 267 8.16 -6.16 25.34
CA LEU A 267 7.80 -7.28 24.47
C LEU A 267 7.41 -6.81 23.06
N LEU A 268 6.70 -5.67 22.95
CA LEU A 268 6.40 -5.06 21.65
C LEU A 268 7.68 -4.69 20.90
N SER A 269 8.62 -4.05 21.59
CA SER A 269 9.94 -3.70 21.02
C SER A 269 10.74 -4.94 20.60
N SER A 270 10.66 -6.02 21.38
CA SER A 270 11.29 -7.31 21.05
C SER A 270 10.70 -7.90 19.78
N ILE A 271 9.37 -7.93 19.68
CA ILE A 271 8.68 -8.50 18.51
C ILE A 271 9.01 -7.68 17.26
N HIS A 272 9.03 -6.34 17.36
CA HIS A 272 9.46 -5.49 16.25
C HIS A 272 10.91 -5.76 15.85
N PHE A 273 11.83 -5.83 16.82
CA PHE A 273 13.23 -6.12 16.55
C PHE A 273 13.43 -7.50 15.92
N ILE A 274 12.74 -8.54 16.43
CA ILE A 274 12.77 -9.88 15.85
C ILE A 274 12.21 -9.89 14.44
N ARG A 275 11.07 -9.24 14.18
CA ARG A 275 10.47 -9.13 12.85
C ARG A 275 11.40 -8.47 11.83
N GLN A 276 12.12 -7.42 12.24
CA GLN A 276 13.07 -6.73 11.38
C GLN A 276 14.34 -7.53 11.09
N ASN A 277 14.69 -8.47 11.97
CA ASN A 277 15.95 -9.21 11.91
C ASN A 277 15.76 -10.74 11.80
N VAL A 278 14.55 -11.20 11.50
CA VAL A 278 14.17 -12.65 11.51
C VAL A 278 15.05 -13.51 10.58
N TYR A 279 15.62 -12.90 9.57
CA TYR A 279 16.47 -13.57 8.58
C TYR A 279 17.97 -13.29 8.73
N SER A 280 18.34 -12.46 9.68
CA SER A 280 19.73 -12.39 10.16
C SER A 280 19.97 -13.52 11.15
N SER A 281 21.24 -13.84 11.42
CA SER A 281 21.61 -14.82 12.45
C SER A 281 21.29 -14.30 13.86
N LEU A 282 20.01 -14.02 14.11
CA LEU A 282 19.52 -13.44 15.35
C LEU A 282 19.66 -14.43 16.50
N THR A 283 20.32 -13.99 17.56
CA THR A 283 20.48 -14.77 18.78
C THR A 283 19.65 -14.18 19.93
N VAL A 284 19.42 -14.97 20.97
CA VAL A 284 18.78 -14.47 22.20
C VAL A 284 19.58 -13.34 22.83
N ASP A 285 20.89 -13.35 22.66
CA ASP A 285 21.78 -12.32 23.19
C ASP A 285 21.58 -10.97 22.48
N ASP A 286 21.32 -10.98 21.17
CA ASP A 286 21.02 -9.76 20.40
C ASP A 286 19.69 -9.13 20.86
N VAL A 287 18.67 -9.96 21.08
CA VAL A 287 17.38 -9.49 21.61
C VAL A 287 17.55 -8.97 23.04
N ALA A 288 18.34 -9.67 23.87
CA ALA A 288 18.60 -9.25 25.22
C ALA A 288 19.35 -7.90 25.27
N GLN A 289 20.34 -7.72 24.42
CA GLN A 289 21.08 -6.46 24.29
C GLN A 289 20.17 -5.30 23.85
N GLN A 290 19.31 -5.54 22.88
CA GLN A 290 18.33 -4.54 22.39
C GLN A 290 17.36 -4.10 23.50
N LEU A 291 16.96 -5.02 24.36
CA LEU A 291 16.04 -4.77 25.46
C LEU A 291 16.69 -4.23 26.73
N GLY A 292 18.02 -4.27 26.82
CA GLY A 292 18.75 -3.98 28.05
C GLY A 292 18.53 -5.03 29.16
N TYR A 293 18.18 -6.27 28.78
CA TYR A 293 17.93 -7.38 29.70
C TYR A 293 19.04 -8.42 29.68
N SER A 294 19.09 -9.25 30.72
CA SER A 294 19.96 -10.44 30.72
C SER A 294 19.35 -11.52 29.80
N ARG A 295 20.23 -12.35 29.18
CA ARG A 295 19.80 -13.50 28.37
C ARG A 295 18.79 -14.39 29.09
N SER A 296 19.01 -14.66 30.39
CA SER A 296 18.10 -15.48 31.19
C SER A 296 16.74 -14.86 31.40
N HIS A 297 16.64 -13.53 31.47
CA HIS A 297 15.37 -12.82 31.56
C HIS A 297 14.65 -12.82 30.23
N THR A 298 15.37 -12.52 29.15
CA THR A 298 14.83 -12.52 27.78
C THR A 298 14.29 -13.88 27.37
N SER A 299 14.94 -14.98 27.78
CA SER A 299 14.45 -16.34 27.45
C SER A 299 13.19 -16.76 28.23
N LYS A 300 12.76 -15.99 29.22
CA LYS A 300 11.57 -16.26 30.03
C LYS A 300 10.38 -15.34 29.67
N LEU A 301 10.66 -14.28 28.92
CA LEU A 301 9.65 -13.40 28.32
C LEU A 301 8.96 -14.09 27.15
#